data_c1f10199f11c0272c93d2c0b4f036147
#
_entry.id   c1f10199f11c0272c93d2c0b4f036147
#
_cell.length_a   1.000
_cell.length_b   1.000
_cell.length_c   1.000
_cell.angle_alpha   90.00
_cell.angle_beta   90.00
_cell.angle_gamma   90.00
#
_symmetry.space_group_name_H-M   'P 1'
#
loop_
_entity.id
_entity.type
_entity.pdbx_description
1 polymer ?
#
loop_
_entity_poly.entity_id
_entity_poly.type
_entity_poly.pdbx_seq_one_letter_code
_entity_poly.pdbx_strand_id
1 'polypeptide(L)'
;HIATLPGFTTVTIKTPEFDVVNAKIPKIEEHADLLPTFAKSSQEARAALAGVTDDQLQQLWTLKHNGNVIFSMPRYDVLRGMCFNHLVHHRGQLTMYLRQLNVSVPGLYGPSADEKGM
;
A
#
# COMPACT_ATOMS: atom_id res chain seq x y z
N HIS A 1 -5.61 6.23 4.97
CA HIS A 1 -4.26 5.67 4.81
C HIS A 1 -4.24 4.54 3.78
N ILE A 2 -5.15 3.56 3.88
CA ILE A 2 -5.27 2.45 2.90
C ILE A 2 -5.42 2.98 1.47
N ALA A 3 -6.20 4.05 1.26
CA ALA A 3 -6.46 4.61 -0.06
C ALA A 3 -5.20 5.16 -0.76
N THR A 4 -4.22 5.63 0.00
CA THR A 4 -2.97 6.21 -0.52
C THR A 4 -1.80 5.23 -0.53
N LEU A 5 -1.90 4.13 0.21
CA LEU A 5 -0.81 3.17 0.42
C LEU A 5 -0.27 2.54 -0.89
N PRO A 6 -1.10 2.20 -1.91
CA PRO A 6 -0.59 1.69 -3.18
C PRO A 6 0.38 2.66 -3.88
N GLY A 7 0.25 3.96 -3.65
CA GLY A 7 1.16 4.99 -4.19
C GLY A 7 2.61 4.79 -3.74
N PHE A 8 2.84 4.18 -2.58
CA PHE A 8 4.19 3.86 -2.12
C PHE A 8 4.89 2.82 -3.01
N THR A 9 4.12 1.87 -3.58
CA THR A 9 4.62 0.94 -4.60
C THR A 9 5.15 1.70 -5.83
N THR A 10 4.38 2.68 -6.31
CA THR A 10 4.78 3.52 -7.46
C THR A 10 6.08 4.27 -7.16
N VAL A 11 6.18 4.89 -5.99
CA VAL A 11 7.39 5.62 -5.56
C VAL A 11 8.58 4.67 -5.47
N THR A 12 8.42 3.50 -4.85
CA THR A 12 9.51 2.51 -4.71
C THR A 12 10.06 2.07 -6.06
N ILE A 13 9.23 1.93 -7.09
CA ILE A 13 9.67 1.51 -8.41
C ILE A 13 10.29 2.66 -9.21
N LYS A 14 9.67 3.84 -9.16
CA LYS A 14 10.02 4.96 -10.05
C LYS A 14 11.16 5.86 -9.54
N THR A 15 11.50 5.77 -8.26
CA THR A 15 12.56 6.61 -7.67
C THR A 15 13.69 5.76 -7.08
N PRO A 16 14.92 6.26 -6.97
CA PRO A 16 16.00 5.57 -6.28
C PRO A 16 15.90 5.68 -4.76
N GLU A 17 15.26 6.72 -4.27
CA GLU A 17 15.11 7.03 -2.86
C GLU A 17 13.86 7.88 -2.60
N PHE A 18 13.45 7.97 -1.35
CA PHE A 18 12.33 8.79 -0.93
C PHE A 18 12.56 9.36 0.48
N ASP A 19 12.39 10.67 0.61
CA ASP A 19 12.42 11.33 1.91
C ASP A 19 10.97 11.63 2.36
N VAL A 20 10.58 11.04 3.48
CA VAL A 20 9.20 11.13 3.99
C VAL A 20 8.77 12.55 4.36
N VAL A 21 9.72 13.43 4.68
CA VAL A 21 9.42 14.84 4.99
C VAL A 21 8.92 15.58 3.75
N ASN A 22 9.33 15.14 2.57
CA ASN A 22 8.94 15.72 1.29
C ASN A 22 7.74 15.00 0.64
N ALA A 23 7.12 14.06 1.36
CA ALA A 23 6.01 13.27 0.87
C ALA A 23 4.78 14.14 0.58
N LYS A 24 4.37 14.18 -0.69
CA LYS A 24 3.09 14.77 -1.09
C LYS A 24 2.02 13.67 -1.08
N ILE A 25 1.52 13.38 0.11
CA ILE A 25 0.42 12.41 0.26
C ILE A 25 -0.89 13.13 -0.06
N PRO A 26 -1.73 12.59 -0.95
CA PRO A 26 -3.04 13.16 -1.21
C PRO A 26 -3.85 13.32 0.09
N LYS A 27 -4.34 14.51 0.33
CA LYS A 27 -5.23 14.77 1.46
C LYS A 27 -6.62 14.32 1.06
N ILE A 28 -7.21 13.44 1.85
CA ILE A 28 -8.58 12.99 1.69
C ILE A 28 -9.42 13.70 2.75
N GLU A 29 -10.29 14.56 2.32
CA GLU A 29 -11.14 15.37 3.21
C GLU A 29 -12.55 14.81 3.29
N GLU A 30 -13.03 14.22 2.19
CA GLU A 30 -14.39 13.71 2.07
C GLU A 30 -14.40 12.17 1.95
N HIS A 31 -15.43 11.59 2.53
CA HIS A 31 -15.65 10.14 2.46
C HIS A 31 -15.75 9.63 1.00
N ALA A 32 -16.35 10.44 0.14
CA ALA A 32 -16.52 10.13 -1.28
C ALA A 32 -15.19 9.99 -2.05
N ASP A 33 -14.10 10.58 -1.54
CA ASP A 33 -12.79 10.57 -2.20
C ASP A 33 -11.99 9.29 -1.93
N LEU A 34 -12.39 8.47 -0.94
CA LEU A 34 -11.65 7.28 -0.53
C LEU A 34 -11.49 6.25 -1.67
N LEU A 35 -12.60 5.85 -2.27
CA LEU A 35 -12.59 4.83 -3.34
C LEU A 35 -11.91 5.33 -4.62
N PRO A 36 -12.19 6.55 -5.12
CA PRO A 36 -11.48 7.09 -6.28
C PRO A 36 -9.98 7.21 -6.05
N THR A 37 -9.54 7.65 -4.86
CA THR A 37 -8.12 7.73 -4.51
C THR A 37 -7.47 6.36 -4.48
N PHE A 38 -8.11 5.37 -3.87
CA PHE A 38 -7.61 3.99 -3.86
C PHE A 38 -7.52 3.41 -5.27
N ALA A 39 -8.56 3.58 -6.08
CA ALA A 39 -8.57 3.08 -7.46
C ALA A 39 -7.43 3.68 -8.29
N LYS A 40 -7.24 5.01 -8.21
CA LYS A 40 -6.16 5.71 -8.91
C LYS A 40 -4.78 5.22 -8.45
N SER A 41 -4.51 5.21 -7.16
CA SER A 41 -3.22 4.78 -6.62
C SER A 41 -2.90 3.32 -6.94
N SER A 42 -3.92 2.45 -6.93
CA SER A 42 -3.78 1.04 -7.31
C SER A 42 -3.50 0.85 -8.80
N GLN A 43 -4.15 1.63 -9.66
CA GLN A 43 -3.90 1.59 -11.10
C GLN A 43 -2.47 2.04 -11.44
N GLU A 44 -2.01 3.11 -10.82
CA GLU A 44 -0.64 3.62 -11.00
C GLU A 44 0.40 2.60 -10.50
N ALA A 45 0.15 1.96 -9.35
CA ALA A 45 1.00 0.90 -8.81
C ALA A 45 1.08 -0.32 -9.75
N ARG A 46 -0.07 -0.78 -10.29
CA ARG A 46 -0.09 -1.87 -11.27
C ARG A 46 0.70 -1.53 -12.53
N ALA A 47 0.53 -0.32 -13.04
CA ALA A 47 1.27 0.14 -14.23
C ALA A 47 2.79 0.16 -13.99
N ALA A 48 3.22 0.63 -12.81
CA ALA A 48 4.62 0.62 -12.43
C ALA A 48 5.19 -0.81 -12.31
N LEU A 49 4.44 -1.72 -11.67
CA LEU A 49 4.84 -3.13 -11.51
C LEU A 49 4.91 -3.88 -12.85
N ALA A 50 4.01 -3.60 -13.78
CA ALA A 50 3.99 -4.27 -15.08
C ALA A 50 5.24 -3.99 -15.94
N GLY A 51 5.93 -2.87 -15.68
CA GLY A 51 7.12 -2.47 -16.43
C GLY A 51 8.45 -2.73 -15.72
N VAL A 52 8.43 -3.25 -14.47
CA VAL A 52 9.66 -3.48 -13.70
C VAL A 52 10.33 -4.80 -14.08
N THR A 53 11.67 -4.80 -14.18
CA THR A 53 12.46 -6.01 -14.41
C THR A 53 13.00 -6.59 -13.11
N ASP A 54 13.41 -7.88 -13.13
CA ASP A 54 14.03 -8.53 -11.97
C ASP A 54 15.31 -7.80 -11.54
N ASP A 55 16.13 -7.34 -12.49
CA ASP A 55 17.33 -6.56 -12.19
C ASP A 55 17.00 -5.25 -11.46
N GLN A 56 15.94 -4.55 -11.86
CA GLN A 56 15.49 -3.36 -11.18
C GLN A 56 14.99 -3.67 -9.76
N LEU A 57 14.34 -4.82 -9.55
CA LEU A 57 13.88 -5.25 -8.22
C LEU A 57 15.04 -5.54 -7.26
N GLN A 58 16.20 -5.96 -7.77
CA GLN A 58 17.39 -6.20 -6.95
C GLN A 58 18.16 -4.91 -6.60
N GLN A 59 17.92 -3.81 -7.30
CA GLN A 59 18.57 -2.54 -6.99
C GLN A 59 18.15 -2.01 -5.63
N LEU A 60 19.11 -1.42 -4.91
CA LEU A 60 18.84 -0.77 -3.63
C LEU A 60 17.90 0.42 -3.79
N TRP A 61 17.00 0.53 -2.84
CA TRP A 61 16.14 1.68 -2.65
C TRP A 61 16.27 2.20 -1.21
N THR A 62 16.29 3.52 -1.05
CA THR A 62 16.60 4.15 0.23
C THR A 62 15.42 4.97 0.74
N LEU A 63 15.00 4.71 1.97
CA LEU A 63 14.09 5.58 2.73
C LEU A 63 14.88 6.53 3.60
N LYS A 64 14.50 7.82 3.54
CA LYS A 64 15.10 8.89 4.32
C LYS A 64 14.06 9.63 5.17
N HIS A 65 14.53 10.27 6.22
CA HIS A 65 13.79 11.26 6.99
C HIS A 65 14.69 12.47 7.22
N ASN A 66 14.30 13.61 6.67
CA ASN A 66 15.08 14.85 6.73
C ASN A 66 16.56 14.64 6.32
N GLY A 67 16.78 13.99 5.19
CA GLY A 67 18.10 13.66 4.65
C GLY A 67 18.82 12.48 5.31
N ASN A 68 18.38 12.02 6.48
CA ASN A 68 18.99 10.88 7.19
C ASN A 68 18.42 9.56 6.66
N VAL A 69 19.29 8.60 6.41
CA VAL A 69 18.88 7.26 5.96
C VAL A 69 18.21 6.50 7.10
N ILE A 70 16.97 6.07 6.89
CA ILE A 70 16.26 5.15 7.79
C ILE A 70 16.67 3.71 7.47
N PHE A 71 16.59 3.32 6.20
CA PHE A 71 17.09 2.05 5.68
C PHE A 71 17.43 2.14 4.18
N SER A 72 18.22 1.18 3.73
CA SER A 72 18.47 0.92 2.31
C SER A 72 18.46 -0.58 2.08
N MET A 73 17.61 -1.06 1.18
CA MET A 73 17.44 -2.48 0.88
C MET A 73 16.96 -2.68 -0.57
N PRO A 74 17.03 -3.90 -1.14
CA PRO A 74 16.49 -4.17 -2.47
C PRO A 74 15.02 -3.75 -2.60
N ARG A 75 14.65 -3.21 -3.77
CA ARG A 75 13.24 -2.82 -4.03
C ARG A 75 12.26 -3.96 -3.77
N TYR A 76 12.65 -5.20 -4.08
CA TYR A 76 11.82 -6.38 -3.80
C TYR A 76 11.43 -6.46 -2.33
N ASP A 77 12.38 -6.29 -1.42
CA ASP A 77 12.14 -6.36 0.02
C ASP A 77 11.27 -5.19 0.51
N VAL A 78 11.49 -3.99 -0.05
CA VAL A 78 10.64 -2.82 0.23
C VAL A 78 9.20 -3.08 -0.22
N LEU A 79 9.00 -3.60 -1.44
CA LEU A 79 7.67 -3.92 -1.95
C LEU A 79 6.96 -4.97 -1.09
N ARG A 80 7.66 -6.04 -0.71
CA ARG A 80 7.09 -7.09 0.16
C ARG A 80 6.76 -6.57 1.55
N GLY A 81 7.74 -5.94 2.22
CA GLY A 81 7.61 -5.51 3.61
C GLY A 81 6.78 -4.26 3.78
N MET A 82 7.15 -3.19 3.06
CA MET A 82 6.61 -1.86 3.30
C MET A 82 5.40 -1.50 2.44
N CYS A 83 5.17 -2.21 1.32
CA CYS A 83 3.99 -1.97 0.48
C CYS A 83 2.92 -3.04 0.71
N PHE A 84 3.18 -4.29 0.37
CA PHE A 84 2.15 -5.34 0.36
C PHE A 84 1.77 -5.81 1.76
N ASN A 85 2.73 -6.17 2.60
CA ASN A 85 2.44 -6.58 3.98
C ASN A 85 1.80 -5.44 4.78
N HIS A 86 2.20 -4.20 4.53
CA HIS A 86 1.62 -3.02 5.14
C HIS A 86 0.14 -2.84 4.75
N LEU A 87 -0.19 -3.03 3.47
CA LEU A 87 -1.58 -3.01 3.00
C LEU A 87 -2.41 -4.14 3.64
N VAL A 88 -1.86 -5.36 3.71
CA VAL A 88 -2.52 -6.51 4.37
C VAL A 88 -2.76 -6.23 5.84
N HIS A 89 -1.79 -5.63 6.54
CA HIS A 89 -1.92 -5.23 7.95
C HIS A 89 -3.12 -4.29 8.15
N HIS A 90 -3.17 -3.19 7.41
CA HIS A 90 -4.26 -2.22 7.55
C HIS A 90 -5.61 -2.76 7.06
N ARG A 91 -5.63 -3.64 6.05
CA ARG A 91 -6.84 -4.35 5.66
C ARG A 91 -7.40 -5.19 6.81
N GLY A 92 -6.53 -5.91 7.53
CA GLY A 92 -6.92 -6.66 8.72
C GLY A 92 -7.54 -5.77 9.80
N GLN A 93 -6.92 -4.60 10.07
CA GLN A 93 -7.48 -3.63 11.01
C GLN A 93 -8.85 -3.10 10.57
N LEU A 94 -9.00 -2.77 9.28
CA LEU A 94 -10.26 -2.26 8.73
C LEU A 94 -11.40 -3.28 8.91
N THR A 95 -11.14 -4.58 8.68
CA THR A 95 -12.15 -5.61 8.87
C THR A 95 -12.63 -5.70 10.32
N MET A 96 -11.74 -5.47 11.29
CA MET A 96 -12.11 -5.42 12.71
C MET A 96 -13.01 -4.22 13.03
N TYR A 97 -12.70 -3.03 12.49
CA TYR A 97 -13.56 -1.85 12.68
C TYR A 97 -14.95 -2.05 12.06
N LEU A 98 -15.00 -2.60 10.84
CA LEU A 98 -16.27 -2.91 10.18
C LEU A 98 -17.10 -3.88 11.00
N ARG A 99 -16.46 -4.91 11.56
CA ARG A 99 -17.12 -5.90 12.45
C ARG A 99 -17.70 -5.26 13.71
N GLN A 100 -16.97 -4.34 14.35
CA GLN A 100 -17.46 -3.59 15.52
C GLN A 100 -18.67 -2.72 15.20
N LEU A 101 -18.80 -2.27 13.97
CA LEU A 101 -19.92 -1.48 13.48
C LEU A 101 -21.07 -2.31 12.91
N ASN A 102 -21.04 -3.65 13.07
CA ASN A 102 -21.98 -4.59 12.48
C ASN A 102 -22.10 -4.50 10.95
N VAL A 103 -21.03 -4.08 10.28
CA VAL A 103 -20.94 -4.10 8.83
C VAL A 103 -20.42 -5.48 8.39
N SER A 104 -21.09 -6.08 7.42
CA SER A 104 -20.69 -7.36 6.84
C SER A 104 -19.30 -7.30 6.23
N VAL A 105 -18.49 -8.33 6.45
CA VAL A 105 -17.11 -8.42 5.98
C VAL A 105 -16.96 -9.61 5.05
N PRO A 106 -16.37 -9.43 3.84
CA PRO A 106 -16.10 -10.56 2.96
C PRO A 106 -15.01 -11.48 3.53
N GLY A 107 -15.04 -12.74 3.15
CA GLY A 107 -13.94 -13.67 3.43
C GLY A 107 -12.66 -13.24 2.74
N LEU A 108 -11.52 -13.34 3.44
CA LEU A 108 -10.21 -12.95 2.90
C LEU A 108 -9.34 -14.15 2.53
N TYR A 109 -9.33 -15.18 3.38
CA TYR A 109 -8.60 -16.44 3.18
C TYR A 109 -9.52 -17.66 3.23
N GLY A 110 -10.77 -17.45 3.49
CA GLY A 110 -11.85 -18.40 3.61
C GLY A 110 -13.13 -17.65 3.90
N PRO A 111 -14.28 -18.32 4.01
CA PRO A 111 -15.56 -17.65 4.24
C PRO A 111 -15.55 -16.90 5.58
N SER A 112 -16.13 -15.72 5.59
CA SER A 112 -16.40 -14.98 6.82
C SER A 112 -17.66 -15.52 7.50
N ALA A 113 -17.92 -15.11 8.75
CA ALA A 113 -19.15 -15.45 9.46
C ALA A 113 -20.42 -14.87 8.79
N ASP A 114 -20.28 -13.92 7.88
CA ASP A 114 -21.39 -13.29 7.15
C ASP A 114 -21.70 -13.99 5.82
N GLU A 115 -20.82 -14.85 5.34
CA GLU A 115 -20.98 -15.61 4.12
C GLU A 115 -21.66 -16.93 4.42
N LYS A 116 -22.90 -17.09 3.93
CA LYS A 116 -23.68 -18.31 4.14
C LYS A 116 -23.22 -19.39 3.18
N GLY A 117 -22.70 -20.48 3.71
CA GLY A 117 -22.67 -21.79 3.07
C GLY A 117 -21.49 -22.02 2.14
N MET A 118 -20.44 -22.58 2.70
CA MET A 118 -19.77 -23.71 2.06
C MET A 118 -19.96 -24.94 2.91
#